data_b40fda91fde32298f448f983b5ddf933
#
_entry.id   b40fda91fde32298f448f983b5ddf933
#
_cell.length_a   1.000
_cell.length_b   1.000
_cell.length_c   1.000
_cell.angle_alpha   90.00
_cell.angle_beta   90.00
_cell.angle_gamma   90.00
#
_symmetry.space_group_name_H-M   'P 1'
#
loop_
_entity.id
_entity.type
_entity.pdbx_description
1 polymer ?
#
loop_
_entity_poly.entity_id
_entity_poly.type
_entity_poly.pdbx_seq_one_letter_code
_entity_poly.pdbx_strand_id
1 'polypeptide(L)'
;CSSDLGSPLLSTDFSHTVLFMSNTFASAIARYWAQHPDFLAQATASSPSLAAHVAGSATTAEACPALLPLRATLFDMDGVLFDSMPAHAKSWAQVCREFGFDIEEQEIYMNEGRTAFTTLNVFAQRQFGRDTNPEEVERVYQRKCEIFNAFPTAPKMSGAQELLDQIAADRLTRVVVTGSGQASLLDRLTRHYPGIFAPERIVSSLDVKHGKPDPEPYLMGLAKAGVQPWEAIVVENAPLGVRAGVAAGIFTIAVNTGPLPESALLDEGAHLLFPSMQALAKAWPQLRLLFGLAAQD
;
A
#
# COMPACT_ATOMS: atom_id res chain seq x y z
N CYS A 1 -40.55 -28.82 -35.43
CA CYS A 1 -40.21 -29.61 -34.24
C CYS A 1 -39.08 -28.92 -33.53
N SER A 2 -39.44 -28.37 -32.42
CA SER A 2 -38.64 -27.72 -31.39
C SER A 2 -37.65 -28.67 -30.72
N SER A 3 -36.54 -28.18 -30.31
CA SER A 3 -35.84 -28.67 -29.12
C SER A 3 -35.07 -27.51 -28.47
N ASP A 4 -35.64 -27.04 -27.37
CA ASP A 4 -34.96 -26.28 -26.33
C ASP A 4 -33.70 -27.01 -25.86
N LEU A 5 -32.61 -26.29 -25.76
CA LEU A 5 -31.50 -26.64 -24.91
C LEU A 5 -31.18 -25.41 -24.04
N GLY A 6 -31.82 -25.37 -22.89
CA GLY A 6 -31.47 -24.48 -21.80
C GLY A 6 -30.07 -24.84 -21.30
N SER A 7 -29.17 -23.87 -21.25
CA SER A 7 -27.87 -23.96 -20.62
C SER A 7 -28.01 -23.63 -19.14
N PRO A 8 -27.58 -24.51 -18.23
CA PRO A 8 -27.31 -24.15 -16.84
C PRO A 8 -25.78 -24.05 -16.62
N LEU A 9 -25.19 -22.90 -16.88
CA LEU A 9 -23.77 -22.66 -16.58
C LEU A 9 -23.56 -21.27 -16.01
N LEU A 10 -23.95 -21.04 -14.76
CA LEU A 10 -23.57 -19.81 -14.04
C LEU A 10 -23.55 -19.93 -12.50
N SER A 11 -23.60 -21.14 -11.90
CA SER A 11 -23.65 -21.24 -10.42
C SER A 11 -22.44 -21.91 -9.75
N THR A 12 -21.56 -22.59 -10.48
CA THR A 12 -20.46 -23.36 -9.89
C THR A 12 -19.14 -22.58 -9.82
N ASP A 13 -18.96 -21.54 -10.60
CA ASP A 13 -17.69 -20.81 -10.72
C ASP A 13 -17.47 -19.80 -9.58
N PHE A 14 -18.54 -19.14 -9.13
CA PHE A 14 -18.46 -18.10 -8.09
C PHE A 14 -18.10 -18.66 -6.71
N SER A 15 -18.68 -19.80 -6.32
CA SER A 15 -18.43 -20.43 -5.02
C SER A 15 -16.99 -20.97 -4.92
N HIS A 16 -16.46 -21.56 -6.00
CA HIS A 16 -15.09 -22.03 -6.06
C HIS A 16 -14.07 -20.88 -6.01
N THR A 17 -14.34 -19.79 -6.71
CA THR A 17 -13.49 -18.60 -6.70
C THR A 17 -13.43 -17.96 -5.32
N VAL A 18 -14.56 -17.80 -4.63
CA VAL A 18 -14.64 -17.25 -3.27
C VAL A 18 -13.90 -18.15 -2.27
N LEU A 19 -14.06 -19.46 -2.34
CA LEU A 19 -13.38 -20.41 -1.45
C LEU A 19 -11.86 -20.41 -1.70
N PHE A 20 -11.41 -20.36 -2.96
CA PHE A 20 -10.00 -20.26 -3.31
C PHE A 20 -9.38 -18.97 -2.79
N MET A 21 -10.03 -17.82 -2.96
CA MET A 21 -9.56 -16.52 -2.44
C MET A 21 -9.48 -16.54 -0.92
N SER A 22 -10.48 -17.05 -0.22
CA SER A 22 -10.46 -17.16 1.25
C SER A 22 -9.28 -17.99 1.75
N ASN A 23 -8.98 -19.12 1.13
CA ASN A 23 -7.84 -19.95 1.50
C ASN A 23 -6.50 -19.26 1.24
N THR A 24 -6.39 -18.52 0.14
CA THR A 24 -5.19 -17.72 -0.19
C THR A 24 -4.96 -16.61 0.84
N PHE A 25 -5.99 -15.89 1.22
CA PHE A 25 -5.90 -14.82 2.20
C PHE A 25 -5.59 -15.36 3.60
N ALA A 26 -6.26 -16.42 4.03
CA ALA A 26 -5.99 -17.09 5.29
C ALA A 26 -4.53 -17.58 5.38
N SER A 27 -4.02 -18.18 4.30
CA SER A 27 -2.62 -18.61 4.20
C SER A 27 -1.63 -17.44 4.28
N ALA A 28 -1.97 -16.28 3.71
CA ALA A 28 -1.12 -15.09 3.81
C ALA A 28 -1.03 -14.57 5.26
N ILE A 29 -2.15 -14.53 5.99
CA ILE A 29 -2.16 -14.14 7.41
C ILE A 29 -1.39 -15.15 8.26
N ALA A 30 -1.58 -16.44 8.01
CA ALA A 30 -0.83 -17.48 8.74
C ALA A 30 0.69 -17.36 8.51
N ARG A 31 1.13 -17.08 7.27
CA ARG A 31 2.55 -16.80 6.99
C ARG A 31 3.07 -15.57 7.72
N TYR A 32 2.29 -14.49 7.74
CA TYR A 32 2.65 -13.28 8.48
C TYR A 32 2.91 -13.59 9.97
N TRP A 33 2.01 -14.31 10.64
CA TRP A 33 2.20 -14.69 12.04
C TRP A 33 3.41 -15.61 12.24
N ALA A 34 3.66 -16.53 11.31
CA ALA A 34 4.84 -17.40 11.36
C ALA A 34 6.15 -16.62 11.26
N GLN A 35 6.16 -15.49 10.56
CA GLN A 35 7.30 -14.57 10.47
C GLN A 35 7.46 -13.68 11.72
N HIS A 36 6.39 -13.49 12.51
CA HIS A 36 6.34 -12.58 13.65
C HIS A 36 5.80 -13.26 14.93
N PRO A 37 6.46 -14.31 15.46
CA PRO A 37 5.97 -15.07 16.61
C PRO A 37 5.85 -14.21 17.87
N ASP A 38 6.73 -13.23 18.07
CA ASP A 38 6.67 -12.31 19.21
C ASP A 38 5.45 -11.37 19.12
N PHE A 39 5.06 -10.96 17.91
CA PHE A 39 3.84 -10.17 17.70
C PHE A 39 2.60 -11.02 17.99
N LEU A 40 2.58 -12.28 17.55
CA LEU A 40 1.48 -13.19 17.86
C LEU A 40 1.29 -13.35 19.37
N ALA A 41 2.36 -13.53 20.13
CA ALA A 41 2.30 -13.64 21.58
C ALA A 41 1.72 -12.38 22.24
N GLN A 42 2.17 -11.19 21.83
CA GLN A 42 1.68 -9.92 22.33
C GLN A 42 0.22 -9.65 21.93
N ALA A 43 -0.12 -9.91 20.68
CA ALA A 43 -1.47 -9.74 20.15
C ALA A 43 -2.47 -10.66 20.87
N THR A 44 -2.09 -11.91 21.13
CA THR A 44 -2.90 -12.88 21.85
C THR A 44 -3.14 -12.45 23.31
N ALA A 45 -2.11 -11.89 23.97
CA ALA A 45 -2.23 -11.38 25.31
C ALA A 45 -3.17 -10.17 25.43
N SER A 46 -3.30 -9.38 24.37
CA SER A 46 -4.10 -8.14 24.31
C SER A 46 -5.50 -8.30 23.69
N SER A 47 -5.76 -9.42 22.97
CA SER A 47 -7.02 -9.66 22.25
C SER A 47 -7.65 -11.00 22.65
N PRO A 48 -8.71 -11.01 23.47
CA PRO A 48 -9.41 -12.24 23.85
C PRO A 48 -9.99 -13.01 22.66
N SER A 49 -10.44 -12.32 21.61
CA SER A 49 -10.96 -12.95 20.40
C SER A 49 -9.88 -13.69 19.62
N LEU A 50 -8.68 -13.10 19.48
CA LEU A 50 -7.53 -13.76 18.87
C LEU A 50 -7.06 -14.93 19.73
N ALA A 51 -7.01 -14.78 21.06
CA ALA A 51 -6.66 -15.85 21.99
C ALA A 51 -7.59 -17.06 21.85
N ALA A 52 -8.90 -16.83 21.77
CA ALA A 52 -9.88 -17.89 21.56
C ALA A 52 -9.71 -18.58 20.20
N HIS A 53 -9.42 -17.81 19.16
CA HIS A 53 -9.16 -18.35 17.81
C HIS A 53 -7.90 -19.22 17.78
N VAL A 54 -6.80 -18.77 18.38
CA VAL A 54 -5.55 -19.55 18.53
C VAL A 54 -5.79 -20.83 19.30
N ALA A 55 -6.51 -20.77 20.44
CA ALA A 55 -6.83 -21.94 21.25
C ALA A 55 -7.70 -22.96 20.50
N GLY A 56 -8.67 -22.49 19.70
CA GLY A 56 -9.52 -23.35 18.86
C GLY A 56 -8.79 -24.01 17.68
N SER A 57 -7.73 -23.40 17.19
CA SER A 57 -6.91 -23.91 16.09
C SER A 57 -5.84 -24.92 16.53
N ALA A 58 -5.59 -25.08 17.84
CA ALA A 58 -4.53 -25.92 18.41
C ALA A 58 -4.76 -27.44 18.27
N THR A 59 -5.81 -27.86 17.57
CA THR A 59 -6.06 -29.29 17.31
C THR A 59 -5.24 -29.87 16.14
N THR A 60 -4.53 -29.02 15.39
CA THR A 60 -3.58 -29.43 14.36
C THR A 60 -2.26 -28.68 14.54
N ALA A 61 -1.15 -29.40 14.63
CA ALA A 61 0.19 -28.89 15.01
C ALA A 61 0.81 -27.84 14.06
N GLU A 62 0.06 -27.28 13.12
CA GLU A 62 0.52 -26.36 12.08
C GLU A 62 -0.37 -25.10 11.90
N ALA A 63 -1.37 -24.87 12.73
CA ALA A 63 -2.33 -23.79 12.47
C ALA A 63 -1.96 -22.48 13.17
N CYS A 64 -1.14 -21.65 12.52
CA CYS A 64 -1.13 -20.23 12.80
C CYS A 64 -2.53 -19.63 12.56
N PRO A 65 -3.01 -18.69 13.41
CA PRO A 65 -4.34 -18.11 13.26
C PRO A 65 -4.49 -17.38 11.94
N ALA A 66 -5.57 -17.63 11.22
CA ALA A 66 -5.92 -16.91 10.00
C ALA A 66 -6.72 -15.63 10.30
N LEU A 67 -6.42 -14.97 11.41
CA LEU A 67 -7.09 -13.76 11.87
C LEU A 67 -6.07 -12.68 12.25
N LEU A 68 -6.29 -11.45 11.78
CA LEU A 68 -5.51 -10.26 12.12
C LEU A 68 -6.43 -9.23 12.81
N PRO A 69 -6.14 -8.76 14.04
CA PRO A 69 -7.02 -7.85 14.79
C PRO A 69 -6.89 -6.41 14.28
N LEU A 70 -7.44 -6.13 13.09
CA LEU A 70 -7.23 -4.88 12.37
C LEU A 70 -7.94 -3.69 13.03
N ARG A 71 -7.23 -2.58 13.16
CA ARG A 71 -7.70 -1.29 13.70
C ARG A 71 -7.33 -0.10 12.81
N ALA A 72 -6.33 -0.24 11.94
CA ALA A 72 -5.89 0.86 11.08
C ALA A 72 -5.49 0.38 9.68
N THR A 73 -5.62 1.27 8.72
CA THR A 73 -5.12 1.13 7.35
C THR A 73 -4.21 2.30 7.01
N LEU A 74 -3.01 1.99 6.55
CA LEU A 74 -2.00 2.95 6.14
C LEU A 74 -1.88 2.90 4.62
N PHE A 75 -2.16 4.01 3.95
CA PHE A 75 -2.17 4.10 2.49
C PHE A 75 -0.97 4.89 1.99
N ASP A 76 -0.27 4.37 1.01
CA ASP A 76 0.46 5.25 0.12
C ASP A 76 -0.52 6.15 -0.65
N MET A 77 -0.01 7.20 -1.28
CA MET A 77 -0.84 8.19 -1.96
C MET A 77 -0.79 8.06 -3.48
N ASP A 78 0.41 8.13 -4.05
CA ASP A 78 0.62 8.22 -5.48
C ASP A 78 0.62 6.82 -6.12
N GLY A 79 -0.36 6.52 -6.97
CA GLY A 79 -0.60 5.16 -7.49
C GLY A 79 -1.53 4.31 -6.63
N VAL A 80 -1.92 4.79 -5.43
CA VAL A 80 -2.88 4.11 -4.53
C VAL A 80 -4.16 4.93 -4.37
N LEU A 81 -4.08 6.17 -3.93
CA LEU A 81 -5.23 7.07 -3.80
C LEU A 81 -5.47 7.90 -5.05
N PHE A 82 -4.41 8.24 -5.77
CA PHE A 82 -4.44 9.02 -7.00
C PHE A 82 -3.71 8.30 -8.13
N ASP A 83 -4.24 8.39 -9.35
CA ASP A 83 -3.56 7.94 -10.57
C ASP A 83 -2.57 9.03 -11.04
N SER A 84 -1.56 9.27 -10.22
CA SER A 84 -0.56 10.33 -10.39
C SER A 84 0.78 9.83 -10.94
N MET A 85 1.02 8.53 -10.89
CA MET A 85 2.31 7.96 -11.27
C MET A 85 2.72 8.22 -12.72
N PRO A 86 1.83 8.22 -13.72
CA PRO A 86 2.20 8.61 -15.08
C PRO A 86 2.76 10.02 -15.19
N ALA A 87 2.20 10.99 -14.42
CA ALA A 87 2.71 12.35 -14.37
C ALA A 87 4.04 12.45 -13.62
N HIS A 88 4.20 11.69 -12.52
CA HIS A 88 5.46 11.59 -11.80
C HIS A 88 6.58 11.02 -12.68
N ALA A 89 6.33 9.90 -13.36
CA ALA A 89 7.31 9.25 -14.23
C ALA A 89 7.77 10.18 -15.35
N LYS A 90 6.84 10.82 -16.06
CA LYS A 90 7.15 11.77 -17.13
C LYS A 90 7.92 13.00 -16.60
N SER A 91 7.52 13.55 -15.46
CA SER A 91 8.17 14.72 -14.87
C SER A 91 9.62 14.43 -14.48
N TRP A 92 9.84 13.29 -13.82
CA TRP A 92 11.18 12.84 -13.45
C TRP A 92 12.04 12.53 -14.67
N ALA A 93 11.53 11.78 -15.64
CA ALA A 93 12.27 11.45 -16.86
C ALA A 93 12.63 12.71 -17.66
N GLN A 94 11.75 13.71 -17.70
CA GLN A 94 12.03 14.97 -18.37
C GLN A 94 13.10 15.77 -17.63
N VAL A 95 12.94 16.02 -16.33
CA VAL A 95 13.90 16.81 -15.57
C VAL A 95 15.27 16.14 -15.52
N CYS A 96 15.32 14.82 -15.36
CA CYS A 96 16.57 14.08 -15.40
C CYS A 96 17.33 14.33 -16.71
N ARG A 97 16.65 14.26 -17.87
CA ARG A 97 17.26 14.61 -19.15
C ARG A 97 17.73 16.06 -19.23
N GLU A 98 16.96 17.03 -18.72
CA GLU A 98 17.36 18.43 -18.67
C GLU A 98 18.65 18.66 -17.86
N PHE A 99 18.90 17.82 -16.86
CA PHE A 99 20.10 17.88 -15.99
C PHE A 99 21.18 16.83 -16.33
N GLY A 100 21.04 16.15 -17.46
CA GLY A 100 22.08 15.24 -18.00
C GLY A 100 22.04 13.83 -17.39
N PHE A 101 20.99 13.44 -16.71
CA PHE A 101 20.78 12.05 -16.28
C PHE A 101 20.04 11.25 -17.37
N ASP A 102 20.53 10.06 -17.66
CA ASP A 102 19.88 9.10 -18.56
C ASP A 102 19.02 8.13 -17.75
N ILE A 103 17.70 8.38 -17.73
CA ILE A 103 16.72 7.69 -16.91
C ILE A 103 15.49 7.37 -17.74
N GLU A 104 15.06 6.11 -17.69
CA GLU A 104 13.81 5.65 -18.29
C GLU A 104 12.64 5.80 -17.31
N GLU A 105 11.42 5.98 -17.85
CA GLU A 105 10.20 6.12 -17.03
C GLU A 105 9.99 4.91 -16.10
N GLN A 106 10.31 3.70 -16.55
CA GLN A 106 10.19 2.50 -15.74
C GLN A 106 11.05 2.54 -14.47
N GLU A 107 12.23 3.16 -14.54
CA GLU A 107 13.10 3.30 -13.36
C GLU A 107 12.49 4.19 -12.29
N ILE A 108 11.62 5.13 -12.69
CA ILE A 108 10.92 5.98 -11.73
C ILE A 108 9.92 5.15 -10.92
N TYR A 109 9.17 4.24 -11.57
CA TYR A 109 8.28 3.32 -10.84
C TYR A 109 9.03 2.41 -9.86
N MET A 110 10.24 1.96 -10.22
CA MET A 110 11.07 1.14 -9.33
C MET A 110 11.66 1.93 -8.15
N ASN A 111 11.80 3.24 -8.27
CA ASN A 111 12.36 4.13 -7.25
C ASN A 111 11.29 4.98 -6.55
N GLU A 112 10.01 4.70 -6.80
CA GLU A 112 8.90 5.39 -6.14
C GLU A 112 8.97 5.22 -4.61
N GLY A 113 8.53 6.26 -3.90
CA GLY A 113 8.55 6.30 -2.43
C GLY A 113 9.85 6.87 -1.83
N ARG A 114 10.92 7.01 -2.62
CA ARG A 114 12.13 7.71 -2.18
C ARG A 114 11.90 9.20 -2.04
N THR A 115 12.69 9.84 -1.18
CA THR A 115 12.82 11.31 -1.21
C THR A 115 13.53 11.76 -2.49
N ALA A 116 13.37 13.03 -2.88
CA ALA A 116 14.07 13.59 -4.04
C ALA A 116 15.60 13.45 -3.93
N PHE A 117 16.13 13.67 -2.71
CA PHE A 117 17.57 13.51 -2.44
C PHE A 117 18.03 12.07 -2.72
N THR A 118 17.37 11.08 -2.14
CA THR A 118 17.78 9.69 -2.30
C THR A 118 17.58 9.19 -3.73
N THR A 119 16.55 9.65 -4.44
CA THR A 119 16.32 9.33 -5.86
C THR A 119 17.48 9.82 -6.73
N LEU A 120 17.79 11.12 -6.64
CA LEU A 120 18.86 11.71 -7.44
C LEU A 120 20.23 11.15 -7.08
N ASN A 121 20.48 10.86 -5.80
CA ASN A 121 21.73 10.28 -5.36
C ASN A 121 21.98 8.89 -5.96
N VAL A 122 20.95 8.04 -6.01
CA VAL A 122 21.02 6.73 -6.69
C VAL A 122 21.40 6.89 -8.15
N PHE A 123 20.79 7.84 -8.85
CA PHE A 123 21.09 8.08 -10.26
C PHE A 123 22.48 8.66 -10.50
N ALA A 124 22.91 9.61 -9.65
CA ALA A 124 24.24 10.21 -9.72
C ALA A 124 25.35 9.20 -9.42
N GLN A 125 25.17 8.38 -8.42
CA GLN A 125 26.11 7.30 -8.08
C GLN A 125 26.24 6.30 -9.22
N ARG A 126 25.11 5.86 -9.80
CA ARG A 126 25.13 4.89 -10.90
C ARG A 126 25.80 5.45 -12.17
N GLN A 127 25.53 6.71 -12.54
CA GLN A 127 25.96 7.25 -13.82
C GLN A 127 27.29 7.99 -13.75
N PHE A 128 27.58 8.64 -12.64
CA PHE A 128 28.72 9.54 -12.49
C PHE A 128 29.69 9.12 -11.39
N GLY A 129 29.36 8.09 -10.58
CA GLY A 129 30.18 7.63 -9.45
C GLY A 129 30.35 8.66 -8.34
N ARG A 130 29.38 9.60 -8.22
CA ARG A 130 29.43 10.68 -7.22
C ARG A 130 28.11 10.84 -6.47
N ASP A 131 28.18 11.44 -5.30
CA ASP A 131 27.00 11.91 -4.59
C ASP A 131 26.46 13.22 -5.20
N THR A 132 25.15 13.44 -5.00
CA THR A 132 24.53 14.74 -5.25
C THR A 132 24.77 15.67 -4.07
N ASN A 133 24.70 17.00 -4.32
CA ASN A 133 24.71 17.99 -3.26
C ASN A 133 23.30 18.59 -3.07
N PRO A 134 23.02 19.19 -1.88
CA PRO A 134 21.70 19.75 -1.60
C PRO A 134 21.20 20.78 -2.61
N GLU A 135 22.09 21.62 -3.15
CA GLU A 135 21.72 22.67 -4.12
C GLU A 135 21.31 22.06 -5.48
N GLU A 136 22.01 21.01 -5.92
CA GLU A 136 21.66 20.26 -7.12
C GLU A 136 20.28 19.60 -6.96
N VAL A 137 20.06 18.94 -5.83
CA VAL A 137 18.78 18.28 -5.51
C VAL A 137 17.64 19.30 -5.52
N GLU A 138 17.79 20.44 -4.84
CA GLU A 138 16.79 21.48 -4.78
C GLU A 138 16.41 22.02 -6.17
N ARG A 139 17.42 22.34 -7.00
CA ARG A 139 17.18 22.82 -8.37
C ARG A 139 16.43 21.80 -9.24
N VAL A 140 16.87 20.54 -9.20
CA VAL A 140 16.22 19.46 -9.94
C VAL A 140 14.79 19.25 -9.45
N TYR A 141 14.59 19.23 -8.14
CA TYR A 141 13.27 18.99 -7.55
C TYR A 141 12.29 20.14 -7.80
N GLN A 142 12.73 21.39 -7.69
CA GLN A 142 11.90 22.55 -8.06
C GLN A 142 11.47 22.46 -9.53
N ARG A 143 12.42 22.16 -10.44
CA ARG A 143 12.10 22.01 -11.87
C ARG A 143 11.16 20.85 -12.12
N LYS A 144 11.35 19.70 -11.42
CA LYS A 144 10.42 18.56 -11.48
C LYS A 144 9.01 18.97 -11.05
N CYS A 145 8.89 19.77 -10.00
CA CYS A 145 7.59 20.27 -9.51
C CYS A 145 6.90 21.19 -10.53
N GLU A 146 7.66 22.07 -11.21
CA GLU A 146 7.11 22.89 -12.29
C GLU A 146 6.54 22.03 -13.42
N ILE A 147 7.31 21.04 -13.88
CA ILE A 147 6.90 20.14 -14.94
C ILE A 147 5.65 19.35 -14.49
N PHE A 148 5.67 18.81 -13.27
CA PHE A 148 4.56 18.05 -12.70
C PHE A 148 3.27 18.89 -12.61
N ASN A 149 3.38 20.14 -12.16
CA ASN A 149 2.23 21.04 -12.01
C ASN A 149 1.66 21.51 -13.37
N ALA A 150 2.38 21.35 -14.46
CA ALA A 150 1.86 21.60 -15.81
C ALA A 150 0.96 20.45 -16.34
N PHE A 151 1.02 19.28 -15.74
CA PHE A 151 0.08 18.19 -16.06
C PHE A 151 -1.31 18.46 -15.47
N PRO A 152 -2.37 17.90 -16.08
CA PRO A 152 -3.69 17.89 -15.47
C PRO A 152 -3.66 17.26 -14.07
N THR A 153 -4.52 17.75 -13.16
CA THR A 153 -4.64 17.17 -11.83
C THR A 153 -4.97 15.68 -11.93
N ALA A 154 -4.17 14.85 -11.29
CA ALA A 154 -4.38 13.42 -11.30
C ALA A 154 -5.76 13.05 -10.70
N PRO A 155 -6.54 12.20 -11.37
CA PRO A 155 -7.82 11.73 -10.84
C PRO A 155 -7.63 10.83 -9.63
N LYS A 156 -8.72 10.57 -8.89
CA LYS A 156 -8.75 9.49 -7.91
C LYS A 156 -8.42 8.15 -8.59
N MET A 157 -7.66 7.31 -7.90
CA MET A 157 -7.46 5.93 -8.37
C MET A 157 -8.79 5.17 -8.37
N SER A 158 -9.05 4.45 -9.46
CA SER A 158 -10.28 3.64 -9.58
C SER A 158 -10.36 2.59 -8.46
N GLY A 159 -11.47 2.56 -7.74
CA GLY A 159 -11.70 1.69 -6.58
C GLY A 159 -11.22 2.27 -5.24
N ALA A 160 -10.42 3.35 -5.21
CA ALA A 160 -9.92 3.91 -3.96
C ALA A 160 -11.04 4.46 -3.07
N GLN A 161 -11.99 5.22 -3.65
CA GLN A 161 -13.14 5.74 -2.88
C GLN A 161 -13.99 4.60 -2.33
N GLU A 162 -14.29 3.59 -3.14
CA GLU A 162 -15.08 2.43 -2.74
C GLU A 162 -14.44 1.68 -1.56
N LEU A 163 -13.12 1.46 -1.62
CA LEU A 163 -12.38 0.83 -0.52
C LEU A 163 -12.41 1.70 0.75
N LEU A 164 -12.19 3.00 0.61
CA LEU A 164 -12.19 3.93 1.75
C LEU A 164 -13.55 4.02 2.43
N ASP A 165 -14.65 3.93 1.68
CA ASP A 165 -16.01 3.92 2.21
C ASP A 165 -16.29 2.64 3.00
N GLN A 166 -15.84 1.48 2.51
CA GLN A 166 -15.94 0.20 3.21
C GLN A 166 -15.10 0.21 4.51
N ILE A 167 -13.87 0.72 4.46
CA ILE A 167 -12.98 0.87 5.61
C ILE A 167 -13.58 1.84 6.65
N ALA A 168 -14.25 2.89 6.19
CA ALA A 168 -14.96 3.82 7.08
C ALA A 168 -16.13 3.15 7.80
N ALA A 169 -16.91 2.32 7.07
CA ALA A 169 -17.99 1.54 7.64
C ALA A 169 -17.49 0.54 8.69
N ASP A 170 -16.30 -0.03 8.49
CA ASP A 170 -15.60 -0.87 9.46
C ASP A 170 -14.96 -0.07 10.62
N ARG A 171 -15.10 1.26 10.65
CA ARG A 171 -14.58 2.16 11.69
C ARG A 171 -13.05 2.11 11.88
N LEU A 172 -12.32 1.72 10.85
CA LEU A 172 -10.86 1.67 10.91
C LEU A 172 -10.24 3.07 10.80
N THR A 173 -9.16 3.28 11.55
CA THR A 173 -8.33 4.47 11.41
C THR A 173 -7.62 4.46 10.06
N ARG A 174 -7.64 5.60 9.35
CA ARG A 174 -6.99 5.78 8.05
C ARG A 174 -5.84 6.75 8.16
N VAL A 175 -4.68 6.37 7.67
CA VAL A 175 -3.46 7.18 7.66
C VAL A 175 -2.92 7.23 6.23
N VAL A 176 -2.44 8.37 5.79
CA VAL A 176 -1.67 8.51 4.54
C VAL A 176 -0.19 8.56 4.86
N VAL A 177 0.61 7.80 4.10
CA VAL A 177 2.08 7.75 4.24
C VAL A 177 2.70 7.95 2.86
N THR A 178 3.07 9.19 2.54
CA THR A 178 3.59 9.57 1.22
C THR A 178 5.05 10.01 1.24
N GLY A 179 5.81 9.64 0.20
CA GLY A 179 7.14 10.16 -0.06
C GLY A 179 7.18 11.61 -0.54
N SER A 180 6.04 12.23 -0.75
CA SER A 180 5.95 13.61 -1.23
C SER A 180 5.88 14.62 -0.09
N GLY A 181 6.59 15.76 -0.24
CA GLY A 181 6.60 16.88 0.71
C GLY A 181 5.88 18.14 0.19
N GLN A 182 5.08 18.06 -0.88
CA GLN A 182 4.45 19.22 -1.49
C GLN A 182 3.16 19.62 -0.75
N ALA A 183 3.04 20.89 -0.33
CA ALA A 183 1.83 21.42 0.31
C ALA A 183 0.57 21.27 -0.57
N SER A 184 0.71 21.36 -1.90
CA SER A 184 -0.36 21.13 -2.87
C SER A 184 -0.98 19.73 -2.80
N LEU A 185 -0.27 18.75 -2.23
CA LEU A 185 -0.76 17.38 -2.08
C LEU A 185 -1.73 17.26 -0.90
N LEU A 186 -1.48 17.96 0.20
CA LEU A 186 -2.41 18.02 1.33
C LEU A 186 -3.73 18.66 0.92
N ASP A 187 -3.66 19.75 0.15
CA ASP A 187 -4.84 20.39 -0.45
C ASP A 187 -5.60 19.45 -1.39
N ARG A 188 -4.88 18.62 -2.14
CA ARG A 188 -5.49 17.64 -3.03
C ARG A 188 -6.22 16.55 -2.24
N LEU A 189 -5.62 16.00 -1.19
CA LEU A 189 -6.27 15.02 -0.30
C LEU A 189 -7.56 15.61 0.27
N THR A 190 -7.53 16.82 0.81
CA THR A 190 -8.69 17.48 1.40
C THR A 190 -9.80 17.72 0.37
N ARG A 191 -9.45 18.12 -0.85
CA ARG A 191 -10.43 18.39 -1.91
C ARG A 191 -11.07 17.14 -2.49
N HIS A 192 -10.28 16.08 -2.68
CA HIS A 192 -10.77 14.85 -3.31
C HIS A 192 -11.35 13.84 -2.32
N TYR A 193 -10.88 13.86 -1.08
CA TYR A 193 -11.29 12.96 -0.01
C TYR A 193 -11.72 13.75 1.24
N PRO A 194 -12.75 14.62 1.13
CA PRO A 194 -13.17 15.50 2.23
C PRO A 194 -13.58 14.70 3.46
N GLY A 195 -12.99 15.02 4.61
CA GLY A 195 -13.30 14.37 5.89
C GLY A 195 -12.79 12.92 6.04
N ILE A 196 -12.10 12.37 5.04
CA ILE A 196 -11.60 10.98 5.10
C ILE A 196 -10.28 10.90 5.86
N PHE A 197 -9.35 11.83 5.60
CA PHE A 197 -8.05 11.88 6.26
C PHE A 197 -7.94 13.11 7.13
N ALA A 198 -7.71 12.89 8.43
CA ALA A 198 -7.43 13.98 9.36
C ALA A 198 -5.98 14.46 9.16
N PRO A 199 -5.69 15.77 9.20
CA PRO A 199 -4.34 16.29 8.96
C PRO A 199 -3.25 15.66 9.85
N GLU A 200 -3.57 15.37 11.11
CA GLU A 200 -2.68 14.71 12.07
C GLU A 200 -2.36 13.24 11.71
N ARG A 201 -3.09 12.65 10.77
CA ARG A 201 -2.92 11.27 10.27
C ARG A 201 -2.30 11.21 8.89
N ILE A 202 -1.53 12.23 8.54
CA ILE A 202 -0.75 12.27 7.30
C ILE A 202 0.72 12.26 7.69
N VAL A 203 1.49 11.36 7.08
CA VAL A 203 2.94 11.30 7.12
C VAL A 203 3.46 11.66 5.74
N SER A 204 4.30 12.68 5.66
CA SER A 204 4.93 13.17 4.44
C SER A 204 6.45 13.04 4.53
N SER A 205 7.15 13.30 3.44
CA SER A 205 8.62 13.34 3.46
C SER A 205 9.20 14.43 4.38
N LEU A 206 8.40 15.39 4.80
CA LEU A 206 8.81 16.45 5.74
C LEU A 206 8.78 15.99 7.21
N ASP A 207 8.07 14.90 7.49
CA ASP A 207 7.90 14.36 8.84
C ASP A 207 9.02 13.37 9.22
N VAL A 208 9.75 12.82 8.24
CA VAL A 208 10.70 11.72 8.42
C VAL A 208 12.12 12.11 8.02
N LYS A 209 13.10 11.44 8.63
CA LYS A 209 14.51 11.58 8.25
C LYS A 209 14.87 10.65 7.08
N HIS A 210 14.30 9.46 7.09
CA HIS A 210 14.55 8.43 6.08
C HIS A 210 13.24 8.09 5.39
N GLY A 211 13.20 8.27 4.07
CA GLY A 211 12.06 7.86 3.25
C GLY A 211 12.11 6.36 2.94
N LYS A 212 11.02 5.83 2.36
CA LYS A 212 10.97 4.46 1.85
C LYS A 212 12.23 4.14 1.02
N PRO A 213 12.88 3.00 1.17
CA PRO A 213 12.41 1.76 1.79
C PRO A 213 12.67 1.65 3.31
N ASP A 214 13.11 2.71 3.99
CA ASP A 214 13.22 2.72 5.44
C ASP A 214 11.82 2.55 6.07
N PRO A 215 11.67 1.77 7.16
CA PRO A 215 10.39 1.60 7.84
C PRO A 215 9.89 2.86 8.56
N GLU A 216 10.73 3.88 8.76
CA GLU A 216 10.41 5.09 9.55
C GLU A 216 9.06 5.72 9.17
N PRO A 217 8.70 5.91 7.87
CA PRO A 217 7.41 6.50 7.51
C PRO A 217 6.21 5.69 8.01
N TYR A 218 6.28 4.37 7.91
CA TYR A 218 5.19 3.49 8.35
C TYR A 218 5.15 3.33 9.87
N LEU A 219 6.30 3.29 10.55
CA LEU A 219 6.37 3.32 12.02
C LEU A 219 5.76 4.63 12.56
N MET A 220 6.03 5.75 11.91
CA MET A 220 5.37 7.02 12.24
C MET A 220 3.87 6.97 11.98
N GLY A 221 3.44 6.34 10.89
CA GLY A 221 2.03 6.10 10.58
C GLY A 221 1.32 5.30 11.67
N LEU A 222 1.94 4.24 12.17
CA LEU A 222 1.43 3.46 13.31
C LEU A 222 1.30 4.33 14.58
N ALA A 223 2.32 5.14 14.89
CA ALA A 223 2.28 6.05 16.02
C ALA A 223 1.13 7.06 15.91
N LYS A 224 0.93 7.67 14.72
CA LYS A 224 -0.19 8.58 14.44
C LYS A 224 -1.56 7.88 14.50
N ALA A 225 -1.63 6.58 14.20
CA ALA A 225 -2.84 5.78 14.34
C ALA A 225 -3.10 5.31 15.77
N GLY A 226 -2.07 5.25 16.62
CA GLY A 226 -2.13 4.72 17.98
C GLY A 226 -2.34 3.20 18.01
N VAL A 227 -1.69 2.47 17.10
CA VAL A 227 -1.83 1.02 16.94
C VAL A 227 -0.48 0.31 16.86
N GLN A 228 -0.51 -0.99 17.10
CA GLN A 228 0.65 -1.87 16.94
C GLN A 228 0.78 -2.35 15.47
N PRO A 229 1.94 -2.83 15.05
CA PRO A 229 2.14 -3.33 13.68
C PRO A 229 1.12 -4.37 13.24
N TRP A 230 0.77 -5.31 14.12
CA TRP A 230 -0.21 -6.38 13.85
C TRP A 230 -1.68 -5.93 13.88
N GLU A 231 -1.95 -4.67 14.23
CA GLU A 231 -3.28 -4.07 14.21
C GLU A 231 -3.50 -3.19 12.97
N ALA A 232 -2.54 -3.21 12.03
CA ALA A 232 -2.59 -2.39 10.84
C ALA A 232 -2.31 -3.20 9.57
N ILE A 233 -2.76 -2.67 8.44
CA ILE A 233 -2.32 -3.06 7.11
C ILE A 233 -1.75 -1.86 6.37
N VAL A 234 -0.80 -2.13 5.48
CA VAL A 234 -0.31 -1.18 4.47
C VAL A 234 -0.95 -1.50 3.13
N VAL A 235 -1.34 -0.48 2.36
CA VAL A 235 -1.72 -0.58 0.95
C VAL A 235 -0.73 0.23 0.13
N GLU A 236 -0.01 -0.44 -0.77
CA GLU A 236 1.13 0.07 -1.51
C GLU A 236 1.15 -0.39 -2.97
N ASN A 237 1.77 0.40 -3.86
CA ASN A 237 1.92 0.05 -5.27
C ASN A 237 3.39 0.02 -5.73
N ALA A 238 4.32 0.45 -4.89
CA ALA A 238 5.73 0.58 -5.24
C ALA A 238 6.62 -0.41 -4.48
N PRO A 239 7.67 -0.97 -5.11
CA PRO A 239 8.57 -1.95 -4.47
C PRO A 239 9.17 -1.44 -3.16
N LEU A 240 9.67 -0.20 -3.14
CA LEU A 240 10.29 0.37 -1.96
C LEU A 240 9.30 0.65 -0.83
N GLY A 241 8.06 0.97 -1.18
CA GLY A 241 6.99 1.14 -0.21
C GLY A 241 6.54 -0.19 0.40
N VAL A 242 6.44 -1.25 -0.41
CA VAL A 242 6.21 -2.61 0.07
C VAL A 242 7.31 -3.03 1.05
N ARG A 243 8.59 -2.85 0.67
CA ARG A 243 9.75 -3.13 1.55
C ARG A 243 9.64 -2.36 2.87
N ALA A 244 9.29 -1.08 2.84
CA ALA A 244 9.15 -0.26 4.04
C ALA A 244 8.02 -0.76 4.96
N GLY A 245 6.87 -1.13 4.39
CA GLY A 245 5.74 -1.70 5.14
C GLY A 245 6.09 -3.04 5.80
N VAL A 246 6.74 -3.92 5.05
CA VAL A 246 7.22 -5.23 5.55
C VAL A 246 8.29 -5.04 6.62
N ALA A 247 9.26 -4.13 6.40
CA ALA A 247 10.31 -3.83 7.38
C ALA A 247 9.75 -3.19 8.67
N ALA A 248 8.62 -2.49 8.59
CA ALA A 248 7.89 -2.00 9.77
C ALA A 248 7.11 -3.11 10.52
N GLY A 249 7.15 -4.35 10.03
CA GLY A 249 6.43 -5.48 10.61
C GLY A 249 4.92 -5.45 10.34
N ILE A 250 4.46 -4.73 9.33
CA ILE A 250 3.03 -4.55 9.04
C ILE A 250 2.60 -5.48 7.91
N PHE A 251 1.41 -6.07 8.04
CA PHE A 251 0.81 -6.84 6.95
C PHE A 251 0.60 -5.94 5.73
N THR A 252 1.37 -6.19 4.67
CA THR A 252 1.43 -5.31 3.49
C THR A 252 0.71 -5.94 2.31
N ILE A 253 -0.27 -5.21 1.78
CA ILE A 253 -1.04 -5.51 0.58
C ILE A 253 -0.49 -4.65 -0.56
N ALA A 254 0.00 -5.30 -1.61
CA ALA A 254 0.41 -4.61 -2.82
C ALA A 254 -0.76 -4.50 -3.82
N VAL A 255 -0.83 -3.39 -4.53
CA VAL A 255 -1.73 -3.17 -5.67
C VAL A 255 -0.91 -2.79 -6.89
N ASN A 256 -0.90 -3.63 -7.92
CA ASN A 256 -0.10 -3.38 -9.13
C ASN A 256 -0.84 -2.42 -10.07
N THR A 257 -0.76 -1.14 -9.78
CA THR A 257 -1.40 -0.06 -10.57
C THR A 257 -0.47 0.57 -11.60
N GLY A 258 0.78 0.11 -11.67
CA GLY A 258 1.80 0.57 -12.60
C GLY A 258 2.23 -0.50 -13.62
N PRO A 259 3.22 -0.20 -14.47
CA PRO A 259 3.72 -1.10 -15.51
C PRO A 259 4.78 -2.10 -14.98
N LEU A 260 4.81 -2.37 -13.67
CA LEU A 260 5.81 -3.25 -13.08
C LEU A 260 5.39 -4.72 -13.19
N PRO A 261 6.34 -5.66 -13.34
CA PRO A 261 6.04 -7.07 -13.19
C PRO A 261 5.62 -7.37 -11.74
N GLU A 262 4.71 -8.32 -11.54
CA GLU A 262 4.23 -8.71 -10.21
C GLU A 262 5.35 -9.11 -9.26
N SER A 263 6.41 -9.76 -9.79
CA SER A 263 7.60 -10.12 -9.02
C SER A 263 8.27 -8.93 -8.34
N ALA A 264 8.25 -7.74 -8.95
CA ALA A 264 8.85 -6.53 -8.35
C ALA A 264 8.21 -6.14 -7.00
N LEU A 265 6.94 -6.50 -6.79
CA LEU A 265 6.22 -6.27 -5.54
C LEU A 265 6.29 -7.48 -4.61
N LEU A 266 6.20 -8.70 -5.16
CA LEU A 266 6.25 -9.94 -4.39
C LEU A 266 7.62 -10.19 -3.79
N ASP A 267 8.70 -9.93 -4.52
CA ASP A 267 10.09 -10.09 -4.06
C ASP A 267 10.44 -9.14 -2.90
N GLU A 268 9.70 -8.04 -2.75
CA GLU A 268 9.81 -7.14 -1.61
C GLU A 268 9.01 -7.59 -0.37
N GLY A 269 8.36 -8.75 -0.46
CA GLY A 269 7.68 -9.40 0.64
C GLY A 269 6.20 -9.03 0.80
N ALA A 270 5.53 -8.52 -0.24
CA ALA A 270 4.09 -8.29 -0.18
C ALA A 270 3.34 -9.56 0.26
N HIS A 271 2.51 -9.44 1.27
CA HIS A 271 1.74 -10.58 1.80
C HIS A 271 0.57 -10.96 0.90
N LEU A 272 -0.02 -9.96 0.24
CA LEU A 272 -1.04 -10.11 -0.80
C LEU A 272 -0.73 -9.15 -1.96
N LEU A 273 -1.11 -9.57 -3.16
CA LEU A 273 -1.02 -8.75 -4.36
C LEU A 273 -2.37 -8.74 -5.08
N PHE A 274 -2.83 -7.54 -5.43
CA PHE A 274 -4.01 -7.32 -6.27
C PHE A 274 -3.61 -6.59 -7.56
N PRO A 275 -4.26 -6.88 -8.69
CA PRO A 275 -3.96 -6.24 -9.96
C PRO A 275 -4.41 -4.76 -10.04
N SER A 276 -5.19 -4.28 -9.06
CA SER A 276 -5.67 -2.90 -8.99
C SER A 276 -6.33 -2.60 -7.65
N MET A 277 -6.49 -1.30 -7.33
CA MET A 277 -7.29 -0.85 -6.17
C MET A 277 -8.75 -1.30 -6.28
N GLN A 278 -9.31 -1.35 -7.49
CA GLN A 278 -10.68 -1.85 -7.69
C GLN A 278 -10.81 -3.34 -7.35
N ALA A 279 -9.80 -4.15 -7.67
CA ALA A 279 -9.78 -5.57 -7.30
C ALA A 279 -9.70 -5.74 -5.78
N LEU A 280 -8.88 -4.93 -5.10
CA LEU A 280 -8.81 -4.91 -3.64
C LEU A 280 -10.15 -4.49 -3.01
N ALA A 281 -10.79 -3.43 -3.52
CA ALA A 281 -12.09 -2.98 -3.04
C ALA A 281 -13.17 -4.08 -3.16
N LYS A 282 -13.19 -4.80 -4.27
CA LYS A 282 -14.10 -5.94 -4.48
C LYS A 282 -13.81 -7.13 -3.57
N ALA A 283 -12.54 -7.33 -3.17
CA ALA A 283 -12.13 -8.40 -2.26
C ALA A 283 -12.32 -8.04 -0.78
N TRP A 284 -12.52 -6.76 -0.45
CA TRP A 284 -12.62 -6.29 0.93
C TRP A 284 -13.68 -7.01 1.77
N PRO A 285 -14.91 -7.31 1.27
CA PRO A 285 -15.90 -8.04 2.05
C PRO A 285 -15.44 -9.42 2.55
N GLN A 286 -14.52 -10.08 1.85
CA GLN A 286 -13.93 -11.35 2.29
C GLN A 286 -12.74 -11.11 3.22
N LEU A 287 -11.87 -10.14 2.91
CA LEU A 287 -10.70 -9.80 3.71
C LEU A 287 -11.10 -9.34 5.11
N ARG A 288 -12.15 -8.51 5.24
CA ARG A 288 -12.59 -7.96 6.52
C ARG A 288 -12.96 -9.03 7.55
N LEU A 289 -13.45 -10.19 7.11
CA LEU A 289 -13.78 -11.31 7.99
C LEU A 289 -12.51 -11.90 8.60
N LEU A 290 -11.43 -12.01 7.82
CA LEU A 290 -10.12 -12.49 8.29
C LEU A 290 -9.37 -11.42 9.09
N PHE A 291 -9.79 -10.16 8.98
CA PHE A 291 -9.30 -9.06 9.80
C PHE A 291 -10.07 -8.89 11.12
N GLY A 292 -10.87 -9.88 11.50
CA GLY A 292 -11.62 -9.87 12.77
C GLY A 292 -12.72 -8.81 12.85
N LEU A 293 -13.14 -8.28 11.69
CA LEU A 293 -14.19 -7.27 11.64
C LEU A 293 -15.55 -7.96 11.57
N ALA A 294 -16.44 -7.61 12.48
CA ALA A 294 -17.78 -8.20 12.55
C ALA A 294 -18.58 -7.96 11.24
N ALA A 295 -19.50 -8.86 10.93
CA ALA A 295 -20.45 -8.62 9.84
C ALA A 295 -21.21 -7.29 10.10
N GLN A 296 -21.39 -6.50 9.06
CA GLN A 296 -22.29 -5.33 9.13
C GLN A 296 -23.72 -5.86 9.00
N ASP A 297 -24.55 -5.56 10.00
CA ASP A 297 -25.99 -5.85 9.97
C ASP A 297 -26.69 -4.98 8.92
#